data_b7c4e1e701519519f5956bcf20a8a5b6
#
_entry.id   b7c4e1e701519519f5956bcf20a8a5b6
#
_cell.length_a   1.000
_cell.length_b   1.000
_cell.length_c   1.000
_cell.angle_alpha   90.00
_cell.angle_beta   90.00
_cell.angle_gamma   90.00
#
_symmetry.space_group_name_H-M   'P 1'
#
loop_
_entity.id
_entity.type
_entity.pdbx_description
1 polymer ?
#
loop_
_entity_poly.entity_id
_entity_poly.type
_entity_poly.pdbx_seq_one_letter_code
_entity_poly.pdbx_strand_id
1 'polypeptide(L)'
;MRMALAVLLNSLLILCVPTPLLAKGKTVKVTIKGAVLKTPIEISDPKILANFQVWTGPGTSTADRQSLMIDWSQGPVRKPPESLSRYRVSFHTDPNDQIVYVVCYAFSPGSVPGYVYVPGEVDEWHGLNVRSVARGVEVEGKWFRAWSAWERVARPLIEKAEVADSIQPR
;
A
#
# COMPACT_ATOMS: atom_id res chain seq x y z
N MET A 1 6.19 58.77 -8.20
CA MET A 1 7.01 57.56 -8.15
C MET A 1 6.90 56.72 -6.85
N ARG A 2 6.32 57.22 -5.73
CA ARG A 2 6.22 56.45 -4.47
C ARG A 2 4.99 55.52 -4.35
N MET A 3 3.94 55.72 -5.15
CA MET A 3 2.72 54.89 -5.11
C MET A 3 2.83 53.59 -5.90
N ALA A 4 3.66 53.52 -6.94
CA ALA A 4 3.82 52.31 -7.76
C ALA A 4 4.58 51.16 -7.04
N LEU A 5 5.44 51.53 -6.07
CA LEU A 5 6.24 50.55 -5.32
C LEU A 5 5.41 49.79 -4.28
N ALA A 6 4.39 50.41 -3.71
CA ALA A 6 3.52 49.78 -2.70
C ALA A 6 2.57 48.76 -3.27
N VAL A 7 2.15 48.91 -4.54
CA VAL A 7 1.27 47.94 -5.22
C VAL A 7 2.03 46.68 -5.61
N LEU A 8 3.30 46.80 -6.00
CA LEU A 8 4.14 45.67 -6.34
C LEU A 8 4.49 44.80 -5.13
N LEU A 9 4.64 45.37 -3.95
CA LEU A 9 4.95 44.63 -2.72
C LEU A 9 3.73 43.83 -2.20
N ASN A 10 2.52 44.32 -2.39
CA ASN A 10 1.29 43.61 -2.03
C ASN A 10 0.96 42.43 -2.98
N SER A 11 1.35 42.51 -4.24
CA SER A 11 1.12 41.43 -5.21
C SER A 11 2.05 40.23 -5.00
N LEU A 12 3.17 40.43 -4.33
CA LEU A 12 4.16 39.38 -4.06
C LEU A 12 3.80 38.51 -2.82
N LEU A 13 2.94 39.04 -1.94
CA LEU A 13 2.53 38.34 -0.71
C LEU A 13 1.42 37.30 -0.94
N ILE A 14 0.75 37.33 -2.09
CA ILE A 14 -0.41 36.45 -2.38
C ILE A 14 0.02 35.09 -2.96
N LEU A 15 1.28 34.89 -3.34
CA LEU A 15 1.79 33.67 -3.97
C LEU A 15 2.35 32.61 -3.01
N CYS A 16 2.40 32.88 -1.71
CA CYS A 16 2.68 31.87 -0.69
C CYS A 16 1.37 31.26 -0.16
N VAL A 17 0.58 30.67 -1.02
CA VAL A 17 -0.42 29.69 -0.55
C VAL A 17 0.38 28.48 -0.05
N PRO A 18 0.39 28.16 1.27
CA PRO A 18 1.00 26.94 1.74
C PRO A 18 0.24 25.81 1.06
N THR A 19 0.87 25.13 0.12
CA THR A 19 0.38 23.83 -0.33
C THR A 19 0.20 23.02 0.94
N PRO A 20 -1.00 22.47 1.23
CA PRO A 20 -1.18 21.63 2.39
C PRO A 20 -0.15 20.51 2.25
N LEU A 21 0.85 20.50 3.11
CA LEU A 21 1.67 19.32 3.33
C LEU A 21 0.67 18.23 3.70
N LEU A 22 0.40 17.31 2.78
CA LEU A 22 -0.39 16.13 3.05
C LEU A 22 0.28 15.44 4.22
N ALA A 23 -0.24 15.68 5.42
CA ALA A 23 0.23 15.00 6.62
C ALA A 23 0.12 13.51 6.34
N LYS A 24 1.20 12.77 6.61
CA LYS A 24 1.23 11.32 6.47
C LYS A 24 0.20 10.71 7.43
N GLY A 25 -1.04 10.55 6.96
CA GLY A 25 -2.13 9.97 7.75
C GLY A 25 -1.82 8.54 8.17
N LYS A 26 -2.38 8.09 9.30
CA LYS A 26 -2.28 6.69 9.70
C LYS A 26 -3.03 5.81 8.70
N THR A 27 -2.55 4.59 8.49
CA THR A 27 -3.35 3.55 7.82
C THR A 27 -4.55 3.23 8.70
N VAL A 28 -5.76 3.48 8.17
CA VAL A 28 -7.03 3.28 8.89
C VAL A 28 -7.80 2.08 8.37
N LYS A 29 -7.46 1.62 7.17
CA LYS A 29 -8.08 0.46 6.56
C LYS A 29 -7.14 -0.17 5.52
N VAL A 30 -7.21 -1.49 5.42
CA VAL A 30 -6.63 -2.26 4.31
C VAL A 30 -7.76 -3.02 3.64
N THR A 31 -7.85 -2.95 2.31
CA THR A 31 -8.83 -3.72 1.54
C THR A 31 -8.13 -4.75 0.66
N ILE A 32 -8.69 -5.96 0.60
CA ILE A 32 -8.20 -7.07 -0.23
C ILE A 32 -9.27 -7.40 -1.26
N LYS A 33 -8.92 -7.38 -2.55
CA LYS A 33 -9.80 -7.69 -3.69
C LYS A 33 -9.09 -8.62 -4.67
N GLY A 34 -9.86 -9.35 -5.44
CA GLY A 34 -9.31 -10.14 -6.57
C GLY A 34 -9.43 -11.64 -6.38
N ALA A 35 -8.75 -12.38 -7.25
CA ALA A 35 -8.92 -13.81 -7.43
C ALA A 35 -10.41 -14.17 -7.54
N VAL A 36 -10.91 -15.05 -6.69
CA VAL A 36 -12.32 -15.51 -6.69
C VAL A 36 -13.20 -14.78 -5.65
N LEU A 37 -12.67 -13.76 -4.96
CA LEU A 37 -13.43 -13.01 -3.96
C LEU A 37 -14.56 -12.19 -4.61
N LYS A 38 -15.80 -12.51 -4.29
CA LYS A 38 -16.99 -11.75 -4.75
C LYS A 38 -17.11 -10.42 -4.00
N THR A 39 -16.74 -10.41 -2.71
CA THR A 39 -16.79 -9.24 -1.84
C THR A 39 -15.39 -8.89 -1.33
N PRO A 40 -15.00 -7.61 -1.33
CA PRO A 40 -13.74 -7.19 -0.73
C PRO A 40 -13.67 -7.55 0.75
N ILE A 41 -12.50 -7.99 1.21
CA ILE A 41 -12.22 -8.13 2.63
C ILE A 41 -11.69 -6.79 3.13
N GLU A 42 -12.23 -6.30 4.26
CA GLU A 42 -11.79 -5.07 4.91
C GLU A 42 -11.16 -5.39 6.26
N ILE A 43 -9.98 -4.84 6.51
CA ILE A 43 -9.26 -4.92 7.77
C ILE A 43 -9.19 -3.49 8.32
N SER A 44 -9.90 -3.22 9.43
CA SER A 44 -9.96 -1.92 10.08
C SER A 44 -9.58 -1.95 11.57
N ASP A 45 -9.24 -3.12 12.12
CA ASP A 45 -8.79 -3.24 13.51
C ASP A 45 -7.48 -2.46 13.72
N PRO A 46 -7.47 -1.41 14.57
CA PRO A 46 -6.28 -0.59 14.80
C PRO A 46 -5.09 -1.38 15.35
N LYS A 47 -5.32 -2.47 16.09
CA LYS A 47 -4.23 -3.33 16.62
C LYS A 47 -3.53 -4.10 15.50
N ILE A 48 -4.29 -4.54 14.51
CA ILE A 48 -3.75 -5.18 13.31
C ILE A 48 -3.03 -4.14 12.47
N LEU A 49 -3.69 -3.02 12.18
CA LEU A 49 -3.17 -1.98 11.29
C LEU A 49 -1.90 -1.30 11.81
N ALA A 50 -1.68 -1.29 13.12
CA ALA A 50 -0.44 -0.77 13.72
C ALA A 50 0.82 -1.46 13.17
N ASN A 51 0.70 -2.71 12.69
CA ASN A 51 1.81 -3.47 12.10
C ASN A 51 1.97 -3.23 10.58
N PHE A 52 1.01 -2.58 9.93
CA PHE A 52 0.97 -2.45 8.46
C PHE A 52 0.87 -1.00 8.01
N GLN A 53 1.66 -0.12 8.63
CA GLN A 53 1.69 1.29 8.28
C GLN A 53 2.45 1.51 6.97
N VAL A 54 1.85 2.27 6.05
CA VAL A 54 2.44 2.59 4.74
C VAL A 54 3.74 3.40 4.88
N TRP A 55 3.83 4.24 5.90
CA TRP A 55 4.91 5.21 6.06
C TRP A 55 6.13 4.67 6.83
N THR A 56 6.23 3.35 6.97
CA THR A 56 7.37 2.69 7.62
C THR A 56 8.07 1.78 6.63
N GLY A 57 9.35 1.46 6.88
CA GLY A 57 10.14 0.57 6.02
C GLY A 57 11.19 1.30 5.18
N PRO A 58 11.87 0.60 4.26
CA PRO A 58 12.95 1.15 3.45
C PRO A 58 12.54 2.42 2.71
N GLY A 59 13.40 3.42 2.69
CA GLY A 59 13.13 4.72 2.06
C GLY A 59 12.26 5.68 2.88
N THR A 60 11.83 5.29 4.08
CA THR A 60 11.10 6.15 5.02
C THR A 60 11.97 6.51 6.24
N SER A 61 11.44 7.36 7.13
CA SER A 61 12.12 7.72 8.40
C SER A 61 12.21 6.57 9.41
N THR A 62 11.55 5.45 9.15
CA THR A 62 11.53 4.24 10.00
C THR A 62 11.92 3.01 9.18
N ALA A 63 13.06 3.11 8.50
CA ALA A 63 13.54 2.11 7.53
C ALA A 63 13.81 0.72 8.14
N ASP A 64 14.03 0.64 9.44
CA ASP A 64 14.24 -0.60 10.20
C ASP A 64 12.95 -1.41 10.44
N ARG A 65 11.80 -0.83 10.15
CA ARG A 65 10.50 -1.49 10.34
C ARG A 65 10.01 -2.13 9.05
N GLN A 66 9.40 -3.28 9.18
CA GLN A 66 8.72 -3.94 8.08
C GLN A 66 7.43 -3.19 7.75
N SER A 67 7.17 -3.00 6.46
CA SER A 67 6.02 -2.27 5.96
C SER A 67 5.46 -2.93 4.69
N LEU A 68 4.30 -2.48 4.25
CA LEU A 68 3.67 -2.95 3.01
C LEU A 68 3.56 -4.49 2.93
N MET A 69 3.50 -5.16 4.09
CA MET A 69 3.40 -6.63 4.19
C MET A 69 4.63 -7.40 3.65
N ILE A 70 5.75 -6.72 3.43
CA ILE A 70 6.95 -7.27 2.79
C ILE A 70 7.99 -7.65 3.84
N ASP A 71 8.60 -8.82 3.66
CA ASP A 71 9.84 -9.18 4.35
C ASP A 71 11.03 -8.59 3.58
N TRP A 72 11.44 -7.40 3.98
CA TRP A 72 12.54 -6.68 3.34
C TRP A 72 13.91 -7.35 3.55
N SER A 73 14.04 -8.20 4.55
CA SER A 73 15.32 -8.87 4.88
C SER A 73 15.75 -9.87 3.80
N GLN A 74 14.79 -10.40 3.02
CA GLN A 74 15.04 -11.41 2.00
C GLN A 74 15.41 -10.80 0.64
N GLY A 75 15.23 -9.48 0.47
CA GLY A 75 15.40 -8.83 -0.83
C GLY A 75 14.38 -9.28 -1.88
N PRO A 76 14.53 -8.81 -3.13
CA PRO A 76 13.60 -9.14 -4.20
C PRO A 76 13.74 -10.59 -4.68
N VAL A 77 12.61 -11.19 -5.03
CA VAL A 77 12.52 -12.54 -5.62
C VAL A 77 12.58 -12.42 -7.13
N ARG A 78 13.49 -13.15 -7.77
CA ARG A 78 13.68 -13.09 -9.23
C ARG A 78 12.46 -13.58 -10.02
N LYS A 79 11.84 -14.68 -9.58
CA LYS A 79 10.67 -15.27 -10.26
C LYS A 79 9.80 -16.01 -9.24
N PRO A 80 8.62 -15.46 -8.87
CA PRO A 80 7.67 -16.22 -8.07
C PRO A 80 7.04 -17.35 -8.93
N PRO A 81 6.41 -18.37 -8.31
CA PRO A 81 5.64 -19.37 -9.03
C PRO A 81 4.54 -18.73 -9.90
N GLU A 82 4.27 -19.31 -11.07
CA GLU A 82 3.31 -18.76 -12.05
C GLU A 82 1.84 -18.97 -11.64
N SER A 83 1.55 -20.03 -10.89
CA SER A 83 0.19 -20.47 -10.54
C SER A 83 -0.35 -19.90 -9.22
N LEU A 84 -0.03 -18.64 -8.91
CA LEU A 84 -0.48 -18.01 -7.67
C LEU A 84 -1.82 -17.30 -7.85
N SER A 85 -2.72 -17.47 -6.89
CA SER A 85 -3.88 -16.59 -6.76
C SER A 85 -3.41 -15.19 -6.39
N ARG A 86 -3.92 -14.15 -7.08
CA ARG A 86 -3.48 -12.76 -6.93
C ARG A 86 -4.58 -11.89 -6.34
N TYR A 87 -4.21 -11.09 -5.36
CA TYR A 87 -5.10 -10.19 -4.63
C TYR A 87 -4.52 -8.78 -4.63
N ARG A 88 -5.33 -7.82 -5.04
CA ARG A 88 -5.01 -6.40 -4.88
C ARG A 88 -5.20 -6.02 -3.43
N VAL A 89 -4.18 -5.47 -2.79
CA VAL A 89 -4.24 -4.97 -1.43
C VAL A 89 -4.05 -3.46 -1.46
N SER A 90 -5.04 -2.73 -0.97
CA SER A 90 -5.03 -1.26 -0.96
C SER A 90 -4.98 -0.75 0.47
N PHE A 91 -4.05 0.18 0.73
CA PHE A 91 -3.89 0.86 2.00
C PHE A 91 -4.60 2.20 1.95
N HIS A 92 -5.45 2.43 2.93
CA HIS A 92 -6.22 3.67 3.05
C HIS A 92 -5.76 4.45 4.28
N THR A 93 -5.69 5.78 4.18
CA THR A 93 -5.26 6.66 5.27
C THR A 93 -6.27 7.75 5.56
N ASP A 94 -6.17 8.31 6.80
CA ASP A 94 -6.85 9.53 7.19
C ASP A 94 -6.38 10.73 6.35
N PRO A 95 -7.23 11.80 6.25
CA PRO A 95 -8.55 11.94 6.85
C PRO A 95 -9.71 11.41 5.98
N ASN A 96 -9.52 11.07 4.70
CA ASN A 96 -10.63 10.88 3.78
C ASN A 96 -10.76 9.43 3.28
N ASP A 97 -10.24 8.45 3.99
CA ASP A 97 -10.23 7.03 3.54
C ASP A 97 -9.58 6.88 2.14
N GLN A 98 -8.58 7.71 1.88
CA GLN A 98 -7.92 7.77 0.58
C GLN A 98 -6.96 6.60 0.39
N ILE A 99 -7.04 5.93 -0.76
CA ILE A 99 -6.01 4.96 -1.15
C ILE A 99 -4.70 5.70 -1.39
N VAL A 100 -3.66 5.31 -0.67
CA VAL A 100 -2.32 5.92 -0.80
C VAL A 100 -1.28 4.94 -1.31
N TYR A 101 -1.56 3.63 -1.20
CA TYR A 101 -0.68 2.61 -1.72
C TYR A 101 -1.44 1.34 -2.10
N VAL A 102 -0.96 0.69 -3.14
CA VAL A 102 -1.52 -0.58 -3.63
C VAL A 102 -0.37 -1.53 -3.92
N VAL A 103 -0.53 -2.78 -3.51
CA VAL A 103 0.38 -3.87 -3.85
C VAL A 103 -0.43 -5.09 -4.30
N CYS A 104 0.23 -6.04 -4.96
CA CYS A 104 -0.38 -7.33 -5.25
C CYS A 104 0.16 -8.36 -4.25
N TYR A 105 -0.71 -8.95 -3.46
CA TYR A 105 -0.40 -10.12 -2.64
C TYR A 105 -0.75 -11.39 -3.42
N ALA A 106 0.14 -12.38 -3.42
CA ALA A 106 -0.06 -13.61 -4.16
C ALA A 106 0.39 -14.83 -3.37
N PHE A 107 -0.42 -15.88 -3.36
CA PHE A 107 -0.07 -17.16 -2.75
C PHE A 107 -0.77 -18.32 -3.42
N SER A 108 -0.31 -19.52 -3.14
CA SER A 108 -0.99 -20.78 -3.48
C SER A 108 -1.42 -21.48 -2.19
N PRO A 109 -2.60 -22.14 -2.13
CA PRO A 109 -3.01 -22.94 -1.00
C PRO A 109 -1.91 -23.93 -0.60
N GLY A 110 -1.62 -24.02 0.70
CA GLY A 110 -0.57 -24.93 1.21
C GLY A 110 0.88 -24.45 1.02
N SER A 111 1.15 -23.38 0.25
CA SER A 111 2.50 -22.80 0.11
C SER A 111 2.75 -21.70 1.14
N VAL A 112 3.90 -21.74 1.81
CA VAL A 112 4.37 -20.68 2.71
C VAL A 112 5.82 -20.40 2.36
N PRO A 113 6.22 -19.13 2.25
CA PRO A 113 5.46 -17.89 2.32
C PRO A 113 4.77 -17.54 0.99
N GLY A 114 3.80 -16.61 1.06
CA GLY A 114 3.29 -15.90 -0.11
C GLY A 114 4.26 -14.83 -0.61
N TYR A 115 3.82 -14.06 -1.59
CA TYR A 115 4.62 -13.05 -2.27
C TYR A 115 3.87 -11.73 -2.34
N VAL A 116 4.61 -10.63 -2.37
CA VAL A 116 4.09 -9.29 -2.57
C VAL A 116 4.79 -8.66 -3.77
N TYR A 117 4.01 -8.15 -4.71
CA TYR A 117 4.50 -7.39 -5.84
C TYR A 117 4.25 -5.91 -5.61
N VAL A 118 5.28 -5.11 -5.76
CA VAL A 118 5.19 -3.65 -5.76
C VAL A 118 5.00 -3.18 -7.19
N PRO A 119 3.89 -2.53 -7.55
CA PRO A 119 3.64 -2.09 -8.92
C PRO A 119 4.76 -1.20 -9.46
N GLY A 120 5.16 -1.45 -10.70
CA GLY A 120 6.09 -0.63 -11.47
C GLY A 120 5.37 0.36 -12.39
N GLU A 121 6.10 1.23 -13.05
CA GLU A 121 5.57 2.34 -13.87
C GLU A 121 4.56 1.92 -14.95
N VAL A 122 4.64 0.68 -15.43
CA VAL A 122 3.73 0.17 -16.46
C VAL A 122 2.46 -0.47 -15.91
N ASP A 123 2.35 -0.61 -14.59
CA ASP A 123 1.20 -1.23 -13.95
C ASP A 123 0.08 -0.22 -13.70
N GLU A 124 -1.16 -0.66 -13.89
CA GLU A 124 -2.37 0.15 -13.71
C GLU A 124 -2.40 0.88 -12.34
N TRP A 125 -1.89 0.23 -11.29
CA TRP A 125 -2.00 0.74 -9.92
C TRP A 125 -0.82 1.61 -9.49
N HIS A 126 0.23 1.70 -10.30
CA HIS A 126 1.40 2.51 -9.97
C HIS A 126 1.04 3.97 -9.69
N GLY A 127 0.14 4.54 -10.50
CA GLY A 127 -0.33 5.91 -10.33
C GLY A 127 -1.07 6.21 -9.02
N LEU A 128 -1.52 5.16 -8.31
CA LEU A 128 -2.17 5.29 -6.99
C LEU A 128 -1.14 5.32 -5.85
N ASN A 129 0.10 4.93 -6.11
CA ASN A 129 1.14 4.80 -5.10
C ASN A 129 1.82 6.14 -4.83
N VAL A 130 1.86 6.53 -3.56
CA VAL A 130 2.55 7.75 -3.14
C VAL A 130 4.05 7.55 -3.28
N ARG A 131 4.68 8.35 -4.13
CA ARG A 131 6.11 8.27 -4.47
C ARG A 131 7.07 8.39 -3.27
N SER A 132 6.60 8.89 -2.14
CA SER A 132 7.42 9.00 -0.92
C SER A 132 7.60 7.69 -0.16
N VAL A 133 6.80 6.66 -0.48
CA VAL A 133 6.96 5.32 0.09
C VAL A 133 8.02 4.58 -0.71
N ALA A 134 8.93 3.91 -0.03
CA ALA A 134 10.06 3.19 -0.63
C ALA A 134 10.97 4.06 -1.55
N ARG A 135 11.01 5.37 -1.31
CA ARG A 135 11.80 6.32 -2.10
C ARG A 135 13.29 6.02 -2.00
N GLY A 136 13.97 6.01 -3.16
CA GLY A 136 15.41 5.73 -3.25
C GLY A 136 15.77 4.25 -3.12
N VAL A 137 14.78 3.39 -3.03
CA VAL A 137 14.95 1.93 -3.04
C VAL A 137 14.35 1.41 -4.35
N GLU A 138 15.11 0.65 -5.11
CA GLU A 138 14.63 0.04 -6.37
C GLU A 138 13.70 -1.13 -6.09
N VAL A 139 12.48 -0.83 -5.65
CA VAL A 139 11.47 -1.85 -5.26
C VAL A 139 10.35 -1.99 -6.26
N GLU A 140 10.08 -0.95 -7.05
CA GLU A 140 9.00 -0.93 -8.03
C GLU A 140 9.22 -1.98 -9.13
N GLY A 141 8.15 -2.62 -9.57
CA GLY A 141 8.18 -3.70 -10.55
C GLY A 141 8.79 -5.01 -10.04
N LYS A 142 8.98 -5.16 -8.74
CA LYS A 142 9.64 -6.34 -8.14
C LYS A 142 8.74 -7.12 -7.20
N TRP A 143 9.02 -8.42 -7.12
CA TRP A 143 8.40 -9.34 -6.18
C TRP A 143 9.27 -9.51 -4.93
N PHE A 144 8.61 -9.65 -3.79
CA PHE A 144 9.23 -9.91 -2.50
C PHE A 144 8.50 -11.03 -1.78
N ARG A 145 9.10 -11.61 -0.75
CA ARG A 145 8.38 -12.52 0.13
C ARG A 145 7.43 -11.75 1.04
N ALA A 146 6.25 -12.32 1.26
CA ALA A 146 5.31 -11.75 2.23
C ALA A 146 5.83 -11.92 3.65
N TRP A 147 5.62 -10.89 4.47
CA TRP A 147 5.95 -10.94 5.88
C TRP A 147 5.05 -11.93 6.63
N SER A 148 5.65 -12.74 7.52
CA SER A 148 4.93 -13.77 8.28
C SER A 148 3.76 -13.23 9.12
N ALA A 149 3.86 -11.98 9.62
CA ALA A 149 2.76 -11.34 10.34
C ALA A 149 1.56 -11.06 9.41
N TRP A 150 1.82 -10.67 8.16
CA TRP A 150 0.76 -10.52 7.16
C TRP A 150 0.11 -11.86 6.83
N GLU A 151 0.90 -12.90 6.62
CA GLU A 151 0.41 -14.25 6.34
C GLU A 151 -0.58 -14.74 7.42
N ARG A 152 -0.26 -14.50 8.69
CA ARG A 152 -1.12 -14.89 9.81
C ARG A 152 -2.45 -14.14 9.86
N VAL A 153 -2.52 -12.95 9.31
CA VAL A 153 -3.74 -12.13 9.31
C VAL A 153 -4.54 -12.34 8.02
N ALA A 154 -3.91 -12.16 6.87
CA ALA A 154 -4.62 -12.08 5.60
C ALA A 154 -5.04 -13.45 5.08
N ARG A 155 -4.17 -14.44 5.16
CA ARG A 155 -4.44 -15.77 4.58
C ARG A 155 -5.70 -16.43 5.13
N PRO A 156 -5.89 -16.54 6.46
CA PRO A 156 -7.12 -17.15 7.00
C PRO A 156 -8.39 -16.38 6.60
N LEU A 157 -8.30 -15.05 6.47
CA LEU A 157 -9.44 -14.24 6.03
C LEU A 157 -9.80 -14.52 4.58
N ILE A 158 -8.80 -14.61 3.71
CA ILE A 158 -8.98 -14.89 2.28
C ILE A 158 -9.55 -16.32 2.11
N GLU A 159 -8.92 -17.32 2.68
CA GLU A 159 -9.34 -18.72 2.56
C GLU A 159 -10.78 -18.92 3.08
N LYS A 160 -11.14 -18.27 4.19
CA LYS A 160 -12.51 -18.28 4.72
C LYS A 160 -13.51 -17.63 3.75
N ALA A 161 -13.15 -16.50 3.14
CA ALA A 161 -14.02 -15.79 2.20
C ALA A 161 -14.21 -16.59 0.91
N GLU A 162 -13.14 -17.21 0.38
CA GLU A 162 -13.20 -18.07 -0.81
C GLU A 162 -14.13 -19.27 -0.61
N VAL A 163 -14.05 -19.92 0.57
CA VAL A 163 -14.97 -21.01 0.92
C VAL A 163 -16.41 -20.53 0.97
N ALA A 164 -16.68 -19.39 1.61
CA ALA A 164 -18.02 -18.81 1.69
C ALA A 164 -18.58 -18.46 0.30
N ASP A 165 -17.75 -17.87 -0.57
CA ASP A 165 -18.12 -17.49 -1.93
C ASP A 165 -18.36 -18.71 -2.86
N SER A 166 -17.70 -19.85 -2.60
CA SER A 166 -17.88 -21.07 -3.36
C SER A 166 -19.19 -21.82 -3.03
N ILE A 167 -19.74 -21.61 -1.83
CA ILE A 167 -20.97 -22.29 -1.33
C ILE A 167 -22.23 -21.54 -1.79
N GLN A 168 -22.16 -20.25 -2.11
CA GLN A 168 -23.33 -19.52 -2.60
C GLN A 168 -23.61 -19.84 -4.07
N PRO A 169 -24.72 -20.54 -4.39
CA PRO A 169 -25.09 -20.81 -5.78
C PRO A 169 -25.38 -19.47 -6.50
N ARG A 170 -25.06 -19.46 -7.78
CA ARG A 170 -25.34 -18.34 -8.69
C ARG A 170 -26.83 -18.18 -8.91
#